data_12d9e2b97dde20533b3bb350a901d09d
#
_entry.id   12d9e2b97dde20533b3bb350a901d09d
#
_cell.length_a   1.000
_cell.length_b   1.000
_cell.length_c   1.000
_cell.angle_alpha   90.00
_cell.angle_beta   90.00
_cell.angle_gamma   90.00
#
_symmetry.space_group_name_H-M   'P 1'
#
loop_
_entity.id
_entity.type
_entity.pdbx_description
1 polymer ?
#
loop_
_entity_poly.entity_id
_entity_poly.type
_entity_poly.pdbx_seq_one_letter_code
_entity_poly.pdbx_strand_id
1 'polypeptide(L)' 'MEILASLFAAPKGPTRLAQSCNVQFARLGNFTSTLLKRGLIRSEEVEGQEVYSITNEGYEVYKAWLEIWRRLPLD' A
#
# COMPACT_ATOMS: atom_id res chain seq x y z
N MET A 1 6.92 4.73 -0.75
CA MET A 1 6.01 3.54 -0.81
C MET A 1 5.31 3.27 0.51
N GLU A 2 4.78 4.34 1.12
CA GLU A 2 4.16 4.21 2.44
C GLU A 2 2.93 3.31 2.45
N ILE A 3 2.13 3.34 1.37
CA ILE A 3 0.93 2.51 1.28
C ILE A 3 1.31 1.03 1.28
N LEU A 4 2.30 0.66 0.47
CA LEU A 4 2.73 -0.74 0.42
C LEU A 4 3.36 -1.16 1.75
N ALA A 5 4.14 -0.29 2.37
CA ALA A 5 4.73 -0.57 3.69
C ALA A 5 3.65 -0.80 4.75
N SER A 6 2.63 0.04 4.73
CA SER A 6 1.52 -0.07 5.68
C SER A 6 0.76 -1.39 5.49
N LEU A 7 0.47 -1.76 4.24
CA LEU A 7 -0.24 -2.99 3.94
C LEU A 7 0.63 -4.23 4.12
N PHE A 8 1.94 -4.09 3.96
CA PHE A 8 2.86 -5.16 4.26
C PHE A 8 2.79 -5.56 5.74
N ALA A 9 2.64 -4.56 6.61
CA ALA A 9 2.50 -4.83 8.04
C ALA A 9 1.20 -5.55 8.37
N ALA A 10 0.08 -5.13 7.78
CA ALA A 10 -1.22 -5.77 7.97
C ALA A 10 -2.22 -5.23 6.96
N PRO A 11 -3.22 -6.04 6.54
CA PRO A 11 -4.33 -5.53 5.75
C PRO A 11 -5.09 -4.43 6.49
N LYS A 12 -5.58 -3.44 5.75
CA LYS A 12 -6.27 -2.29 6.35
C LYS A 12 -7.40 -1.81 5.45
N GLY A 13 -8.45 -1.31 6.07
CA GLY A 13 -9.49 -0.59 5.35
C GLY A 13 -9.05 0.81 4.96
N PRO A 14 -9.87 1.52 4.15
CA PRO A 14 -9.47 2.83 3.63
C PRO A 14 -9.16 3.87 4.70
N THR A 15 -9.97 3.94 5.75
CA THR A 15 -9.79 4.93 6.81
C THR A 15 -8.47 4.70 7.56
N ARG A 16 -8.22 3.46 7.95
CA ARG A 16 -6.99 3.12 8.66
C ARG A 16 -5.76 3.31 7.79
N LEU A 17 -5.88 2.97 6.51
CA LEU A 17 -4.78 3.15 5.57
C LEU A 17 -4.44 4.63 5.42
N ALA A 18 -5.44 5.49 5.29
CA ALA A 18 -5.23 6.92 5.19
C ALA A 18 -4.55 7.47 6.45
N GLN A 19 -5.00 7.03 7.62
CA GLN A 19 -4.39 7.44 8.89
C GLN A 19 -2.95 6.97 9.01
N SER A 20 -2.70 5.72 8.62
CA SER A 20 -1.37 5.12 8.70
C SER A 20 -0.37 5.81 7.80
N CYS A 21 -0.80 6.28 6.64
CA CYS A 21 0.07 6.93 5.66
C CYS A 21 0.05 8.46 5.78
N ASN A 22 -0.74 8.99 6.71
CA ASN A 22 -0.87 10.43 6.89
C ASN A 22 -1.27 11.15 5.59
N VAL A 23 -2.25 10.57 4.88
CA VAL A 23 -2.73 11.07 3.59
C VAL A 23 -4.20 11.40 3.74
N GLN A 24 -4.64 12.47 3.09
CA GLN A 24 -6.06 12.81 3.07
C GLN A 24 -6.85 11.69 2.38
N PHE A 25 -8.02 11.38 2.94
CA PHE A 25 -8.86 10.31 2.44
C PHE A 25 -9.19 10.48 0.94
N ALA A 26 -9.45 11.72 0.52
CA ALA A 26 -9.78 11.99 -0.88
C ALA A 26 -8.61 11.66 -1.83
N ARG A 27 -7.38 11.87 -1.37
CA ARG A 27 -6.19 11.59 -2.18
C ARG A 27 -5.84 10.11 -2.19
N LEU A 28 -6.18 9.41 -1.10
CA LEU A 28 -5.89 7.99 -1.00
C LEU A 28 -6.52 7.19 -2.14
N GLY A 29 -7.75 7.56 -2.53
CA GLY A 29 -8.46 6.87 -3.60
C GLY A 29 -7.69 6.83 -4.92
N ASN A 30 -6.99 7.91 -5.25
CA ASN A 30 -6.18 7.96 -6.47
C ASN A 30 -5.00 7.00 -6.39
N PHE A 31 -4.33 6.92 -5.24
CA PHE A 31 -3.19 6.02 -5.06
C PHE A 31 -3.63 4.57 -5.06
N THR A 32 -4.68 4.23 -4.32
CA THR A 32 -5.16 2.86 -4.26
C THR A 32 -5.70 2.39 -5.60
N SER A 33 -6.38 3.26 -6.33
CA SER A 33 -6.88 2.94 -7.67
C SER A 33 -5.72 2.56 -8.61
N THR A 34 -4.64 3.32 -8.58
CA THR A 34 -3.46 3.03 -9.40
C THR A 34 -2.83 1.70 -8.98
N LEU A 35 -2.68 1.48 -7.70
CA LEU A 35 -2.08 0.24 -7.20
C LEU A 35 -2.93 -0.99 -7.53
N LEU A 36 -4.25 -0.85 -7.46
CA LEU A 36 -5.17 -1.92 -7.84
C LEU A 36 -5.04 -2.25 -9.32
N LYS A 37 -4.98 -1.23 -10.18
CA LYS A 37 -4.84 -1.44 -11.63
C LYS A 37 -3.54 -2.15 -11.98
N ARG A 38 -2.49 -1.89 -11.22
CA ARG A 38 -1.18 -2.52 -11.46
C ARG A 38 -1.04 -3.87 -10.78
N GLY A 39 -2.05 -4.30 -10.04
CA GLY A 39 -2.02 -5.60 -9.36
C GLY A 39 -1.09 -5.64 -8.16
N LEU A 40 -0.73 -4.50 -7.60
CA LEU A 40 0.17 -4.43 -6.45
C LEU A 40 -0.56 -4.59 -5.12
N ILE A 41 -1.84 -4.25 -5.10
CA ILE A 41 -2.70 -4.50 -3.96
C ILE A 41 -4.00 -5.11 -4.45
N ARG A 42 -4.78 -5.68 -3.54
CA ARG A 42 -6.11 -6.18 -3.85
C ARG A 42 -7.10 -5.68 -2.81
N SER A 43 -8.35 -5.64 -3.21
CA SER A 43 -9.45 -5.24 -2.35
C SER A 43 -10.34 -6.43 -2.08
N GLU A 44 -10.70 -6.63 -0.83
CA GLU A 44 -11.62 -7.68 -0.43
C GLU A 44 -12.68 -7.08 0.47
N GLU A 45 -13.88 -7.68 0.46
CA GLU A 45 -14.93 -7.29 1.37
C GLU A 45 -14.91 -8.25 2.55
N VAL A 46 -14.74 -7.71 3.75
CA VAL A 46 -14.74 -8.48 4.99
C VAL A 46 -15.80 -7.89 5.89
N GLU A 47 -16.82 -8.68 6.20
CA GLU A 47 -17.94 -8.27 7.05
C GLU A 47 -18.57 -6.95 6.58
N GLY A 48 -18.75 -6.81 5.27
CA GLY A 48 -19.37 -5.64 4.67
C GLY A 48 -18.46 -4.43 4.55
N GLN A 49 -17.19 -4.58 4.89
CA GLN A 49 -16.22 -3.48 4.81
C GLN A 49 -15.12 -3.82 3.82
N GLU A 50 -14.69 -2.79 3.07
CA GLU A 50 -13.57 -2.94 2.14
C GLU A 50 -12.26 -2.99 2.89
N VAL A 51 -11.42 -3.97 2.53
CA VAL A 51 -10.09 -4.13 3.12
C VAL A 51 -9.08 -4.30 2.00
N TYR A 52 -7.99 -3.55 2.05
CA TYR A 52 -6.89 -3.66 1.09
C TYR A 52 -5.80 -4.56 1.65
N SER A 53 -5.21 -5.36 0.76
CA SER A 53 -4.10 -6.24 1.11
C SER A 53 -3.02 -6.11 0.04
N ILE A 54 -1.76 -6.30 0.42
CA ILE A 54 -0.67 -6.33 -0.54
C ILE A 54 -0.70 -7.68 -1.28
N THR A 55 -0.42 -7.66 -2.59
CA THR A 55 -0.30 -8.88 -3.37
C THR A 55 1.14 -9.35 -3.38
N ASN A 56 1.40 -10.56 -3.94
CA ASN A 56 2.76 -11.03 -4.12
C ASN A 56 3.56 -10.06 -4.98
N GLU A 57 2.95 -9.54 -6.04
CA GLU A 57 3.61 -8.55 -6.90
C GLU A 57 3.90 -7.27 -6.15
N GLY A 58 2.96 -6.81 -5.33
CA GLY A 58 3.17 -5.63 -4.48
C GLY A 58 4.30 -5.83 -3.50
N TYR A 59 4.38 -7.02 -2.91
CA TYR A 59 5.45 -7.37 -1.99
C TYR A 59 6.82 -7.34 -2.69
N GLU A 60 6.89 -7.89 -3.90
CA GLU A 60 8.14 -7.89 -4.66
C GLU A 60 8.58 -6.47 -5.02
N VAL A 61 7.64 -5.62 -5.41
CA VAL A 61 7.93 -4.21 -5.71
C VAL A 61 8.44 -3.51 -4.44
N TYR A 62 7.78 -3.74 -3.31
CA TYR A 62 8.17 -3.14 -2.05
C TYR A 62 9.58 -3.57 -1.65
N LYS A 63 9.89 -4.86 -1.77
CA LYS A 63 11.23 -5.38 -1.48
C LYS A 63 12.29 -4.73 -2.38
N ALA A 64 12.02 -4.66 -3.68
CA ALA A 64 12.94 -4.06 -4.64
C ALA A 64 13.20 -2.59 -4.29
N TRP A 65 12.15 -1.86 -3.91
CA TRP A 65 12.27 -0.47 -3.52
C TRP A 65 13.15 -0.32 -2.27
N LEU A 66 12.96 -1.19 -1.28
CA LEU A 66 13.79 -1.18 -0.07
C LEU A 66 15.25 -1.45 -0.38
N GLU A 67 15.53 -2.38 -1.28
CA GLU A 67 16.90 -2.68 -1.69
C GLU A 67 17.58 -1.48 -2.35
N ILE A 68 16.85 -0.81 -3.23
CA ILE A 68 17.36 0.39 -3.89
C ILE A 68 17.63 1.48 -2.85
N TRP A 69 16.68 1.67 -1.94
CA TRP A 69 16.81 2.69 -0.91
C TRP A 69 18.03 2.47 -0.02
N ARG A 70 18.29 1.19 0.34
CA ARG A 70 19.43 0.84 1.17
C ARG A 70 20.76 1.09 0.48
N ARG A 71 20.78 1.05 -0.85
CA ARG A 71 22.00 1.21 -1.63
C ARG A 71 22.28 2.64 -2.04
N LEU A 72 21.35 3.54 -1.81
CA LEU A 72 21.55 4.93 -2.14
C LEU A 72 22.48 5.56 -1.11
N PRO A 73 23.48 6.34 -1.57
CA PRO A 73 24.33 7.08 -0.64
C PRO A 73 23.49 8.19 -0.01
N LEU A 74 23.41 8.17 1.31
CA LEU A 74 22.62 9.13 2.06
C LEU A 74 23.53 10.16 2.71
N ASP A 75 24.22 10.89 1.92
CA ASP A 75 25.16 11.91 2.42
C ASP A 75 24.52 13.26 2.60
#